data_32d49d9552561a7a197387591dd22182
#
_entry.id   32d49d9552561a7a197387591dd22182
#
_cell.length_a   1.000
_cell.length_b   1.000
_cell.length_c   1.000
_cell.angle_alpha   90.00
_cell.angle_beta   90.00
_cell.angle_gamma   90.00
#
_symmetry.space_group_name_H-M   'P 1'
#
loop_
_entity.id
_entity.type
_entity.pdbx_description
1 polymer ?
#
loop_
_entity_poly.entity_id
_entity_poly.type
_entity_poly.pdbx_seq_one_letter_code
_entity_poly.pdbx_strand_id
1 'polypeptide(L)'
;MKTNLISKAVVMLAVVMASVLNFSASASNPTQYVKNEEMAGELMTAKTIFKNEDGHLYRHLRYTYIYDNENRVTSKEASKWDSTQEAWVPYFKMNVSYVNNEVELSYARWNPKSNAYDSNIEKTVYELNDSNAALMLASTK
;
A
#
# COMPACT_ATOMS: atom_id res chain seq x y z
N MET A 1 6.69 -29.08 10.29
CA MET A 1 5.66 -28.02 10.16
C MET A 1 6.06 -27.11 9.00
N LYS A 2 5.36 -27.19 7.88
CA LYS A 2 5.52 -26.24 6.79
C LYS A 2 4.76 -24.98 7.16
N THR A 3 5.40 -24.05 7.87
CA THR A 3 4.86 -22.70 8.05
C THR A 3 4.83 -22.04 6.69
N ASN A 4 3.62 -21.74 6.22
CA ASN A 4 3.36 -21.21 4.90
C ASN A 4 4.20 -19.96 4.63
N LEU A 5 5.11 -20.05 3.66
CA LEU A 5 5.92 -18.93 3.14
C LEU A 5 5.00 -17.76 2.71
N ILE A 6 3.80 -18.09 2.26
CA ILE A 6 2.72 -17.19 1.86
C ILE A 6 2.31 -16.25 3.01
N SER A 7 2.17 -16.78 4.23
CA SER A 7 1.81 -15.96 5.41
C SER A 7 2.89 -14.92 5.73
N LYS A 8 4.17 -15.30 5.59
CA LYS A 8 5.30 -14.40 5.86
C LYS A 8 5.39 -13.27 4.82
N ALA A 9 5.18 -13.57 3.55
CA ALA A 9 5.20 -12.59 2.47
C ALA A 9 4.05 -11.58 2.58
N VAL A 10 2.84 -12.02 2.93
CA VAL A 10 1.68 -11.14 3.14
C VAL A 10 1.90 -10.20 4.32
N VAL A 11 2.49 -10.69 5.40
CA VAL A 11 2.82 -9.87 6.58
C VAL A 11 3.88 -8.81 6.23
N MET A 12 4.91 -9.19 5.46
CA MET A 12 5.94 -8.28 4.98
C MET A 12 5.36 -7.13 4.18
N LEU A 13 4.49 -7.44 3.25
CA LEU A 13 3.83 -6.45 2.43
C LEU A 13 2.93 -5.51 3.26
N ALA A 14 2.26 -6.01 4.28
CA ALA A 14 1.45 -5.21 5.19
C ALA A 14 2.29 -4.15 5.92
N VAL A 15 3.51 -4.48 6.34
CA VAL A 15 4.43 -3.54 7.03
C VAL A 15 4.96 -2.47 6.08
N VAL A 16 5.41 -2.86 4.89
CA VAL A 16 5.86 -1.88 3.88
C VAL A 16 4.72 -0.95 3.46
N MET A 17 3.49 -1.47 3.41
CA MET A 17 2.30 -0.67 3.12
C MET A 17 1.94 0.28 4.26
N ALA A 18 2.23 -0.07 5.52
CA ALA A 18 1.98 0.77 6.68
C ALA A 18 3.01 1.91 6.80
N SER A 19 4.27 1.67 6.44
CA SER A 19 5.34 2.67 6.56
C SER A 19 5.18 3.88 5.63
N VAL A 20 4.45 3.73 4.53
CA VAL A 20 4.09 4.86 3.63
C VAL A 20 3.04 5.80 4.26
N LEU A 21 2.43 5.39 5.39
CA LEU A 21 1.40 6.16 6.10
C LEU A 21 1.94 6.94 7.31
N ASN A 22 3.26 7.08 7.47
CA ASN A 22 3.84 7.96 8.48
C ASN A 22 3.59 9.42 8.12
N PHE A 23 2.37 9.89 8.39
CA PHE A 23 2.08 11.31 8.46
C PHE A 23 2.66 11.86 9.76
N SER A 24 3.68 12.70 9.65
CA SER A 24 4.17 13.48 10.76
C SER A 24 3.02 14.31 11.33
N ALA A 25 2.59 14.01 12.54
CA ALA A 25 1.62 14.80 13.26
C ALA A 25 2.28 16.12 13.68
N SER A 26 2.03 17.20 12.96
CA SER A 26 2.23 18.54 13.50
C SER A 26 1.03 18.88 14.37
N ALA A 27 1.31 19.41 15.58
CA ALA A 27 0.35 19.68 16.64
C ALA A 27 -0.53 20.90 16.32
N SER A 28 -1.58 20.66 15.54
CA SER A 28 -2.74 21.55 15.45
C SER A 28 -3.94 20.69 15.02
N ASN A 29 -4.88 20.43 15.91
CA ASN A 29 -6.04 19.56 15.77
C ASN A 29 -5.76 18.30 14.93
N PRO A 30 -5.70 17.11 15.53
CA PRO A 30 -5.35 15.89 14.81
C PRO A 30 -6.37 15.69 13.68
N THR A 31 -5.92 15.84 12.44
CA THR A 31 -6.73 15.50 11.27
C THR A 31 -7.12 14.03 11.40
N GLN A 32 -8.39 13.77 11.57
CA GLN A 32 -8.90 12.43 11.78
C GLN A 32 -9.10 11.76 10.41
N TYR A 33 -8.55 10.57 10.22
CA TYR A 33 -8.75 9.80 9.00
C TYR A 33 -9.68 8.62 9.25
N VAL A 34 -10.65 8.44 8.35
CA VAL A 34 -11.58 7.32 8.34
C VAL A 34 -11.27 6.41 7.15
N LYS A 35 -11.34 5.11 7.35
CA LYS A 35 -11.04 4.11 6.32
C LYS A 35 -12.31 3.37 5.92
N ASN A 36 -12.45 3.09 4.63
CA ASN A 36 -13.41 2.15 4.07
C ASN A 36 -12.66 1.10 3.26
N GLU A 37 -12.91 -0.18 3.52
CA GLU A 37 -12.23 -1.32 2.91
C GLU A 37 -13.23 -2.12 2.07
N GLU A 38 -12.85 -2.41 0.83
CA GLU A 38 -13.61 -3.25 -0.10
C GLU A 38 -12.94 -4.63 -0.14
N MET A 39 -13.71 -5.69 0.10
CA MET A 39 -13.22 -7.05 0.23
C MET A 39 -13.80 -7.96 -0.85
N ALA A 40 -12.99 -8.90 -1.35
CA ALA A 40 -13.43 -10.05 -2.13
C ALA A 40 -13.04 -11.33 -1.37
N GLY A 41 -14.00 -11.88 -0.61
CA GLY A 41 -13.72 -12.91 0.38
C GLY A 41 -12.83 -12.35 1.49
N GLU A 42 -11.66 -12.96 1.69
CA GLU A 42 -10.66 -12.52 2.69
C GLU A 42 -9.65 -11.51 2.14
N LEU A 43 -9.69 -11.22 0.84
CA LEU A 43 -8.72 -10.33 0.18
C LEU A 43 -9.27 -8.90 0.08
N MET A 44 -8.47 -7.93 0.53
CA MET A 44 -8.80 -6.53 0.38
C MET A 44 -8.52 -6.09 -1.06
N THR A 45 -9.55 -5.75 -1.82
CA THR A 45 -9.43 -5.29 -3.21
C THR A 45 -9.20 -3.80 -3.33
N ALA A 46 -9.77 -3.03 -2.40
CA ALA A 46 -9.53 -1.60 -2.33
C ALA A 46 -9.64 -1.07 -0.89
N LYS A 47 -9.03 0.09 -0.66
CA LYS A 47 -9.11 0.84 0.59
C LYS A 47 -9.18 2.32 0.28
N THR A 48 -10.25 2.95 0.71
CA THR A 48 -10.43 4.40 0.57
C THR A 48 -10.22 5.08 1.92
N ILE A 49 -9.40 6.12 1.92
CA ILE A 49 -9.13 6.96 3.08
C ILE A 49 -9.85 8.30 2.89
N PHE A 50 -10.64 8.65 3.88
CA PHE A 50 -11.32 9.93 3.96
C PHE A 50 -10.65 10.78 5.03
N LYS A 51 -10.53 12.07 4.77
CA LYS A 51 -10.16 13.07 5.74
C LYS A 51 -11.42 13.57 6.43
N ASN A 52 -11.47 13.53 7.76
CA ASN A 52 -12.57 14.08 8.53
C ASN A 52 -12.19 15.50 8.98
N GLU A 53 -12.94 16.48 8.54
CA GLU A 53 -12.83 17.88 8.94
C GLU A 53 -14.20 18.36 9.42
N ASP A 54 -14.29 18.69 10.71
CA ASP A 54 -15.52 19.18 11.35
C ASP A 54 -16.77 18.28 11.14
N GLY A 55 -16.55 16.96 11.14
CA GLY A 55 -17.60 15.96 10.93
C GLY A 55 -17.93 15.66 9.46
N HIS A 56 -17.30 16.36 8.51
CA HIS A 56 -17.44 16.11 7.09
C HIS A 56 -16.32 15.21 6.56
N LEU A 57 -16.70 14.18 5.79
CA LEU A 57 -15.76 13.24 5.19
C LEU A 57 -15.42 13.65 3.75
N TYR A 58 -14.15 13.97 3.52
CA TYR A 58 -13.63 14.29 2.20
C TYR A 58 -12.81 13.12 1.67
N ARG A 59 -13.00 12.73 0.39
CA ARG A 59 -12.16 11.74 -0.28
C ARG A 59 -10.72 12.24 -0.29
N HIS A 60 -9.77 11.36 0.06
CA HIS A 60 -8.36 11.75 0.18
C HIS A 60 -7.46 10.84 -0.65
N LEU A 61 -7.39 9.55 -0.30
CA LEU A 61 -6.58 8.55 -0.98
C LEU A 61 -7.40 7.29 -1.23
N ARG A 62 -7.12 6.61 -2.34
CA ARG A 62 -7.63 5.28 -2.62
C ARG A 62 -6.47 4.37 -3.01
N TYR A 63 -6.44 3.18 -2.43
CA TYR A 63 -5.53 2.10 -2.79
C TYR A 63 -6.33 0.98 -3.43
N THR A 64 -5.77 0.38 -4.49
CA THR A 64 -6.28 -0.84 -5.11
C THR A 64 -5.19 -1.90 -5.10
N TYR A 65 -5.57 -3.17 -4.98
CA TYR A 65 -4.65 -4.29 -4.80
C TYR A 65 -4.93 -5.34 -5.85
N ILE A 66 -3.87 -5.93 -6.41
CA ILE A 66 -3.92 -7.07 -7.31
C ILE A 66 -3.14 -8.21 -6.66
N TYR A 67 -3.66 -9.43 -6.77
CA TYR A 67 -3.13 -10.63 -6.15
C TYR A 67 -2.79 -11.67 -7.21
N ASP A 68 -1.85 -12.55 -6.90
CA ASP A 68 -1.56 -13.76 -7.68
C ASP A 68 -2.46 -14.93 -7.24
N ASN A 69 -2.26 -16.08 -7.89
CA ASN A 69 -3.00 -17.30 -7.60
C ASN A 69 -2.72 -17.88 -6.20
N GLU A 70 -1.69 -17.39 -5.51
CA GLU A 70 -1.33 -17.77 -4.14
C GLU A 70 -1.83 -16.74 -3.12
N ASN A 71 -2.71 -15.80 -3.54
CA ASN A 71 -3.27 -14.73 -2.73
C ASN A 71 -2.20 -13.75 -2.19
N ARG A 72 -1.06 -13.63 -2.89
CA ARG A 72 -0.01 -12.66 -2.56
C ARG A 72 -0.22 -11.39 -3.38
N VAL A 73 -0.06 -10.22 -2.75
CA VAL A 73 -0.18 -8.95 -3.47
C VAL A 73 0.95 -8.83 -4.50
N THR A 74 0.60 -8.62 -5.75
CA THR A 74 1.54 -8.37 -6.86
C THR A 74 1.56 -6.91 -7.30
N SER A 75 0.49 -6.16 -7.01
CA SER A 75 0.45 -4.74 -7.31
C SER A 75 -0.40 -3.98 -6.27
N LYS A 76 0.04 -2.78 -5.96
CA LYS A 76 -0.72 -1.77 -5.24
C LYS A 76 -0.65 -0.47 -6.01
N GLU A 77 -1.80 0.08 -6.37
CA GLU A 77 -1.90 1.41 -6.95
C GLU A 77 -2.54 2.38 -5.95
N ALA A 78 -2.02 3.59 -5.89
CA ALA A 78 -2.59 4.68 -5.12
C ALA A 78 -3.10 5.77 -6.04
N SER A 79 -4.27 6.32 -5.69
CA SER A 79 -4.84 7.48 -6.34
C SER A 79 -5.18 8.55 -5.31
N LYS A 80 -5.07 9.82 -5.69
CA LYS A 80 -5.54 10.96 -4.91
C LYS A 80 -6.85 11.47 -5.48
N TRP A 81 -7.72 11.95 -4.61
CA TRP A 81 -8.91 12.63 -5.06
C TRP A 81 -8.58 14.05 -5.51
N ASP A 82 -8.95 14.39 -6.74
CA ASP A 82 -8.95 15.74 -7.27
C ASP A 82 -10.37 16.29 -7.19
N SER A 83 -10.58 17.26 -6.30
CA SER A 83 -11.90 17.86 -6.08
C SER A 83 -12.32 18.79 -7.23
N THR A 84 -11.38 19.28 -8.03
CA THR A 84 -11.68 20.15 -9.18
C THR A 84 -12.19 19.35 -10.35
N GLN A 85 -11.60 18.18 -10.58
CA GLN A 85 -12.01 17.25 -11.65
C GLN A 85 -13.08 16.25 -11.19
N GLU A 86 -13.37 16.21 -9.88
CA GLU A 86 -14.23 15.20 -9.24
C GLU A 86 -13.85 13.75 -9.61
N ALA A 87 -12.54 13.48 -9.66
CA ALA A 87 -11.98 12.24 -10.13
C ALA A 87 -10.82 11.73 -9.27
N TRP A 88 -10.60 10.41 -9.31
CA TRP A 88 -9.40 9.79 -8.77
C TRP A 88 -8.26 9.93 -9.78
N VAL A 89 -7.17 10.62 -9.39
CA VAL A 89 -5.98 10.81 -10.20
C VAL A 89 -4.88 9.87 -9.71
N PRO A 90 -4.20 9.13 -10.58
CA PRO A 90 -3.10 8.26 -10.21
C PRO A 90 -2.03 9.02 -9.42
N TYR A 91 -1.43 8.35 -8.43
CA TYR A 91 -0.42 8.96 -7.57
C TYR A 91 0.90 8.18 -7.59
N PHE A 92 0.84 6.89 -7.28
CA PHE A 92 1.97 5.97 -7.41
C PHE A 92 1.51 4.54 -7.63
N LYS A 93 2.43 3.71 -8.10
CA LYS A 93 2.27 2.26 -8.23
C LYS A 93 3.44 1.54 -7.60
N MET A 94 3.14 0.49 -6.85
CA MET A 94 4.10 -0.49 -6.35
C MET A 94 3.81 -1.83 -6.99
N ASN A 95 4.84 -2.49 -7.51
CA ASN A 95 4.76 -3.88 -7.93
C ASN A 95 5.60 -4.74 -7.00
N VAL A 96 5.16 -5.95 -6.78
CA VAL A 96 5.81 -6.94 -5.92
C VAL A 96 6.05 -8.20 -6.73
N SER A 97 7.28 -8.65 -6.75
CA SER A 97 7.72 -9.88 -7.38
C SER A 97 8.31 -10.82 -6.35
N TYR A 98 7.94 -12.09 -6.41
CA TYR A 98 8.38 -13.14 -5.49
C TYR A 98 9.23 -14.12 -6.28
N VAL A 99 10.55 -14.14 -6.05
CA VAL A 99 11.48 -15.02 -6.74
C VAL A 99 12.32 -15.78 -5.71
N ASN A 100 12.19 -17.10 -5.70
CA ASN A 100 12.87 -17.98 -4.72
C ASN A 100 12.54 -17.55 -3.27
N ASN A 101 13.55 -17.06 -2.55
CA ASN A 101 13.42 -16.57 -1.17
C ASN A 101 13.56 -15.05 -1.07
N GLU A 102 13.33 -14.34 -2.16
CA GLU A 102 13.42 -12.89 -2.24
C GLU A 102 12.09 -12.26 -2.64
N VAL A 103 11.85 -11.06 -2.12
CA VAL A 103 10.75 -10.18 -2.53
C VAL A 103 11.36 -8.91 -3.10
N GLU A 104 11.13 -8.67 -4.38
CA GLU A 104 11.46 -7.41 -5.04
C GLU A 104 10.25 -6.48 -5.00
N LEU A 105 10.44 -5.29 -4.45
CA LEU A 105 9.49 -4.18 -4.51
C LEU A 105 9.99 -3.18 -5.54
N SER A 106 9.12 -2.78 -6.47
CA SER A 106 9.38 -1.68 -7.37
C SER A 106 8.34 -0.57 -7.17
N TYR A 107 8.79 0.68 -7.16
CA TYR A 107 7.97 1.85 -6.93
C TYR A 107 8.12 2.85 -8.06
N ALA A 108 7.00 3.34 -8.59
CA ALA A 108 6.97 4.39 -9.61
C ALA A 108 5.94 5.46 -9.26
N ARG A 109 6.30 6.73 -9.42
CA ARG A 109 5.38 7.86 -9.27
C ARG A 109 4.62 8.13 -10.57
N TRP A 110 3.41 8.62 -10.42
CA TRP A 110 2.67 9.14 -11.55
C TRP A 110 3.20 10.51 -11.97
N ASN A 111 3.44 10.65 -13.25
CA ASN A 111 3.87 11.91 -13.86
C ASN A 111 2.71 12.49 -14.70
N PRO A 112 2.04 13.54 -14.21
CA PRO A 112 0.90 14.12 -14.92
C PRO A 112 1.28 14.78 -16.26
N LYS A 113 2.54 15.16 -16.43
CA LYS A 113 3.00 15.80 -17.69
C LYS A 113 3.11 14.78 -18.83
N SER A 114 3.58 13.58 -18.53
CA SER A 114 3.69 12.50 -19.50
C SER A 114 2.46 11.59 -19.55
N ASN A 115 1.52 11.78 -18.61
CA ASN A 115 0.34 10.93 -18.41
C ASN A 115 0.72 9.44 -18.29
N ALA A 116 1.79 9.16 -17.55
CA ALA A 116 2.34 7.83 -17.34
C ALA A 116 3.07 7.73 -15.99
N TYR A 117 3.35 6.52 -15.54
CA TYR A 117 4.26 6.31 -14.42
C TYR A 117 5.69 6.56 -14.85
N ASP A 118 6.51 7.14 -13.96
CA ASP A 118 7.91 7.40 -14.23
C ASP A 118 8.66 6.11 -14.59
N SER A 119 9.56 6.20 -15.56
CA SER A 119 10.42 5.09 -15.95
C SER A 119 11.58 4.83 -14.98
N ASN A 120 11.90 5.82 -14.15
CA ASN A 120 12.91 5.69 -13.10
C ASN A 120 12.28 5.01 -11.88
N ILE A 121 12.34 3.69 -11.88
CA ILE A 121 11.70 2.85 -10.85
C ILE A 121 12.68 2.64 -9.70
N GLU A 122 12.27 3.01 -8.49
CA GLU A 122 12.99 2.63 -7.28
C GLU A 122 12.74 1.14 -6.98
N LYS A 123 13.82 0.38 -6.79
CA LYS A 123 13.74 -1.05 -6.48
C LYS A 123 14.38 -1.35 -5.14
N THR A 124 13.73 -2.20 -4.37
CA THR A 124 14.25 -2.73 -3.11
C THR A 124 14.03 -4.23 -3.06
N VAL A 125 15.07 -4.98 -2.70
CA VAL A 125 15.02 -6.44 -2.56
C VAL A 125 15.15 -6.80 -1.09
N TYR A 126 14.28 -7.68 -0.62
CA TYR A 126 14.27 -8.24 0.73
C TYR A 126 14.45 -9.75 0.66
N GLU A 127 15.40 -10.28 1.43
CA GLU A 127 15.47 -11.71 1.67
C GLU A 127 14.40 -12.13 2.69
N LEU A 128 13.66 -13.18 2.36
CA LEU A 128 12.69 -13.79 3.27
C LEU A 128 13.42 -14.73 4.22
N ASN A 129 13.98 -14.20 5.30
CA ASN A 129 14.55 -14.99 6.38
C ASN A 129 13.73 -14.85 7.67
N ASP A 130 13.91 -15.79 8.60
CA ASP A 130 13.13 -15.85 9.84
C ASP A 130 13.32 -14.60 10.73
N SER A 131 14.50 -13.98 10.68
CA SER A 131 14.80 -12.77 11.44
C SER A 131 14.05 -11.54 10.92
N ASN A 132 14.00 -11.36 9.60
CA ASN A 132 13.26 -10.26 8.98
C ASN A 132 11.74 -10.41 9.15
N ALA A 133 11.23 -11.65 9.08
CA ALA A 133 9.83 -11.95 9.35
C ALA A 133 9.44 -11.62 10.79
N ALA A 134 10.30 -11.90 11.77
CA ALA A 134 10.05 -11.62 13.19
C ALA A 134 10.04 -10.11 13.50
N LEU A 135 10.98 -9.34 12.93
CA LEU A 135 11.04 -7.89 13.08
C LEU A 135 9.80 -7.18 12.52
N MET A 136 9.26 -7.69 11.41
CA MET A 136 8.07 -7.13 10.79
C MET A 136 6.79 -7.43 11.56
N LEU A 137 6.69 -8.61 12.19
CA LEU A 137 5.59 -8.93 13.10
C LEU A 137 5.60 -8.07 14.36
N ALA A 138 6.76 -7.64 14.83
CA ALA A 138 6.90 -6.79 16.02
C ALA A 138 6.47 -5.33 15.76
N SER A 139 6.55 -4.84 14.52
CA SER A 139 6.19 -3.46 14.15
C SER A 139 4.69 -3.24 13.90
N THR A 140 3.87 -4.29 13.96
CA THR A 140 2.41 -4.24 13.72
C THR A 140 1.56 -4.16 14.98
N LYS A 141 2.20 -3.97 16.17
CA LYS A 141 1.49 -3.81 17.45
C LYS A 141 1.34 -2.35 17.83
#